data_52bdb3eaca260155cd80e3adfadc78c3
#
_entry.id   52bdb3eaca260155cd80e3adfadc78c3
#
_cell.length_a   1.000
_cell.length_b   1.000
_cell.length_c   1.000
_cell.angle_alpha   90.00
_cell.angle_beta   90.00
_cell.angle_gamma   90.00
#
_symmetry.space_group_name_H-M   'P 1'
#
loop_
_entity.id
_entity.type
_entity.pdbx_description
1 polymer ?
#
loop_
_entity_poly.entity_id
_entity_poly.type
_entity_poly.pdbx_seq_one_letter_code
_entity_poly.pdbx_strand_id
1 'polypeptide(L)'
;SGAAEYGLWVATDGKRFVNELANRKVRADAIMVLKGEGKSAVAICTKPNLKAFEEARPGMLQKLLEQQIIKEYKSLDEIAADYKMPVDTLKATVAEFNKAVETKSDPAFGRYINNEQTPLAEGPWYAAEMSPKVHHCMGGLVTDLQCRVIDVVDGKPVPGLFAAGEATGGVHGAVRLGSCAILDCLVNGRIAGQQAAKA
;
A
#
# COMPACT_ATOMS: atom_id res chain seq x y z
N SER A 1 -4.54 -0.89 -4.25
CA SER A 1 -4.48 -0.88 -2.78
C SER A 1 -5.83 -0.93 -2.08
N GLY A 2 -6.97 -0.70 -2.73
CA GLY A 2 -8.26 -0.57 -2.04
C GLY A 2 -8.72 -1.81 -1.25
N ALA A 3 -8.71 -3.01 -1.84
CA ALA A 3 -9.25 -4.19 -1.16
C ALA A 3 -8.49 -4.57 0.13
N ALA A 4 -7.18 -4.40 0.15
CA ALA A 4 -6.35 -4.72 1.31
C ALA A 4 -6.52 -3.72 2.47
N GLU A 5 -7.05 -2.53 2.22
CA GLU A 5 -7.28 -1.50 3.25
C GLU A 5 -8.52 -1.80 4.10
N TYR A 6 -9.47 -2.59 3.57
CA TYR A 6 -10.69 -2.99 4.28
C TYR A 6 -10.56 -4.34 4.99
N GLY A 7 -9.49 -5.08 4.74
CA GLY A 7 -9.23 -6.38 5.32
C GLY A 7 -8.21 -6.37 6.46
N LEU A 8 -7.81 -7.55 6.84
CA LEU A 8 -6.80 -7.87 7.84
C LEU A 8 -5.54 -8.39 7.14
N TRP A 9 -4.36 -7.96 7.58
CA TRP A 9 -3.10 -8.46 7.07
C TRP A 9 -2.41 -9.34 8.11
N VAL A 10 -2.13 -10.58 7.73
CA VAL A 10 -1.46 -11.56 8.58
C VAL A 10 -0.21 -12.11 7.91
N ALA A 11 0.74 -12.51 8.72
CA ALA A 11 1.87 -13.31 8.26
C ALA A 11 1.49 -14.80 8.23
N THR A 12 2.30 -15.63 7.59
CA THR A 12 2.08 -17.10 7.53
C THR A 12 2.17 -17.80 8.90
N ASP A 13 2.53 -17.11 9.97
CA ASP A 13 2.37 -17.59 11.34
C ASP A 13 0.97 -17.30 11.94
N GLY A 14 0.06 -16.76 11.14
CA GLY A 14 -1.32 -16.45 11.54
C GLY A 14 -1.49 -15.15 12.32
N LYS A 15 -0.41 -14.38 12.54
CA LYS A 15 -0.44 -13.15 13.33
C LYS A 15 -0.48 -11.90 12.46
N ARG A 16 -1.15 -10.89 12.96
CA ARG A 16 -1.10 -9.53 12.43
C ARG A 16 0.30 -8.95 12.64
N PHE A 17 0.81 -8.14 11.72
CA PHE A 17 2.19 -7.66 11.77
C PHE A 17 2.34 -6.15 11.51
N VAL A 18 1.28 -5.46 11.07
CA VAL A 18 1.34 -4.03 10.74
C VAL A 18 -0.04 -3.39 10.82
N ASN A 19 -0.08 -2.07 11.00
CA ASN A 19 -1.28 -1.29 10.75
C ASN A 19 -1.55 -1.23 9.24
N GLU A 20 -2.63 -1.81 8.76
CA GLU A 20 -2.99 -1.91 7.35
C GLU A 20 -3.28 -0.55 6.68
N LEU A 21 -3.53 0.49 7.49
CA LEU A 21 -3.72 1.87 7.03
C LEU A 21 -2.47 2.75 7.20
N ALA A 22 -1.38 2.22 7.73
CA ALA A 22 -0.11 2.92 7.79
C ALA A 22 0.34 3.38 6.39
N ASN A 23 1.27 4.32 6.32
CA ASN A 23 1.80 4.78 5.06
C ASN A 23 2.46 3.65 4.26
N ARG A 24 2.63 3.85 2.95
CA ARG A 24 3.08 2.80 2.03
C ARG A 24 4.46 2.25 2.37
N LYS A 25 5.37 3.10 2.87
CA LYS A 25 6.72 2.68 3.25
C LYS A 25 6.67 1.74 4.44
N VAL A 26 5.97 2.10 5.52
CA VAL A 26 5.82 1.27 6.72
C VAL A 26 5.26 -0.11 6.36
N ARG A 27 4.21 -0.15 5.54
CA ARG A 27 3.60 -1.41 5.10
C ARG A 27 4.54 -2.26 4.23
N ALA A 28 5.25 -1.63 3.30
CA ALA A 28 6.20 -2.33 2.42
C ALA A 28 7.41 -2.85 3.22
N ASP A 29 7.98 -2.05 4.10
CA ASP A 29 9.10 -2.44 4.96
C ASP A 29 8.70 -3.62 5.86
N ALA A 30 7.50 -3.61 6.46
CA ALA A 30 7.00 -4.71 7.28
C ALA A 30 6.89 -6.02 6.47
N ILE A 31 6.42 -5.98 5.22
CA ILE A 31 6.39 -7.17 4.35
C ILE A 31 7.82 -7.64 4.01
N MET A 32 8.75 -6.71 3.80
CA MET A 32 10.15 -7.08 3.53
C MET A 32 10.82 -7.74 4.73
N VAL A 33 10.52 -7.29 5.96
CA VAL A 33 10.98 -7.95 7.19
C VAL A 33 10.46 -9.39 7.25
N LEU A 34 9.15 -9.62 7.02
CA LEU A 34 8.57 -10.97 6.99
C LEU A 34 9.26 -11.86 5.95
N LYS A 35 9.56 -11.33 4.75
CA LYS A 35 10.30 -12.08 3.73
C LYS A 35 11.70 -12.47 4.19
N GLY A 36 12.39 -11.58 4.90
CA GLY A 36 13.68 -11.88 5.51
C GLY A 36 13.61 -12.99 6.56
N GLU A 37 12.46 -13.15 7.22
CA GLU A 37 12.18 -14.24 8.18
C GLU A 37 11.64 -15.53 7.50
N GLY A 38 11.55 -15.57 6.17
CA GLY A 38 10.98 -16.70 5.43
C GLY A 38 9.46 -16.80 5.50
N LYS A 39 8.77 -15.70 5.86
CA LYS A 39 7.31 -15.62 5.95
C LYS A 39 6.73 -14.82 4.78
N SER A 40 5.48 -15.13 4.41
CA SER A 40 4.70 -14.33 3.47
C SER A 40 3.64 -13.49 4.21
N ALA A 41 3.27 -12.39 3.60
CA ALA A 41 2.16 -11.55 4.04
C ALA A 41 0.89 -11.90 3.26
N VAL A 42 -0.23 -12.09 3.93
CA VAL A 42 -1.53 -12.44 3.34
C VAL A 42 -2.57 -11.43 3.78
N ALA A 43 -3.27 -10.84 2.81
CA ALA A 43 -4.45 -10.02 3.07
C ALA A 43 -5.68 -10.91 3.08
N ILE A 44 -6.53 -10.77 4.09
CA ILE A 44 -7.78 -11.52 4.27
C ILE A 44 -8.93 -10.54 4.40
N CYS A 45 -10.02 -10.78 3.69
CA CYS A 45 -11.26 -10.01 3.79
C CYS A 45 -12.49 -10.88 3.52
N THR A 46 -13.68 -10.35 3.78
CA THR A 46 -14.95 -10.97 3.43
C THR A 46 -15.69 -10.11 2.41
N LYS A 47 -16.75 -10.62 1.82
CA LYS A 47 -17.52 -9.90 0.79
C LYS A 47 -18.00 -8.51 1.25
N PRO A 48 -18.55 -8.32 2.47
CA PRO A 48 -18.93 -7.00 2.95
C PRO A 48 -17.79 -5.97 2.93
N ASN A 49 -16.56 -6.41 3.25
CA ASN A 49 -15.38 -5.53 3.25
C ASN A 49 -14.95 -5.12 1.84
N LEU A 50 -15.34 -5.85 0.80
CA LEU A 50 -15.01 -5.56 -0.60
C LEU A 50 -16.02 -4.64 -1.29
N LYS A 51 -17.14 -4.29 -0.64
CA LYS A 51 -18.21 -3.48 -1.25
C LYS A 51 -17.68 -2.18 -1.86
N ALA A 52 -16.97 -1.37 -1.08
CA ALA A 52 -16.39 -0.12 -1.56
C ALA A 52 -15.36 -0.31 -2.68
N PHE A 53 -14.63 -1.43 -2.67
CA PHE A 53 -13.71 -1.77 -3.75
C PHE A 53 -14.44 -2.13 -5.04
N GLU A 54 -15.52 -2.90 -4.97
CA GLU A 54 -16.35 -3.27 -6.12
C GLU A 54 -17.08 -2.06 -6.72
N GLU A 55 -17.60 -1.16 -5.87
CA GLU A 55 -18.23 0.09 -6.31
C GLU A 55 -17.25 1.01 -7.03
N ALA A 56 -16.02 1.14 -6.53
CA ALA A 56 -14.99 1.96 -7.16
C ALA A 56 -14.39 1.33 -8.42
N ARG A 57 -14.48 0.00 -8.57
CA ARG A 57 -13.86 -0.77 -9.66
C ARG A 57 -14.72 -1.96 -10.07
N PRO A 58 -15.86 -1.74 -10.72
CA PRO A 58 -16.79 -2.79 -11.11
C PRO A 58 -16.10 -3.88 -11.96
N GLY A 59 -16.34 -5.16 -11.62
CA GLY A 59 -15.79 -6.32 -12.31
C GLY A 59 -14.30 -6.63 -12.02
N MET A 60 -13.61 -5.79 -11.24
CA MET A 60 -12.20 -6.02 -10.93
C MET A 60 -11.99 -7.24 -10.03
N LEU A 61 -12.87 -7.48 -9.05
CA LEU A 61 -12.79 -8.65 -8.18
C LEU A 61 -12.88 -9.94 -9.01
N GLN A 62 -13.86 -10.02 -9.92
CA GLN A 62 -14.04 -11.18 -10.78
C GLN A 62 -12.77 -11.45 -11.62
N LYS A 63 -12.19 -10.41 -12.22
CA LYS A 63 -10.94 -10.53 -12.97
C LYS A 63 -9.78 -11.02 -12.11
N LEU A 64 -9.66 -10.57 -10.86
CA LEU A 64 -8.60 -10.99 -9.95
C LEU A 64 -8.79 -12.44 -9.49
N LEU A 65 -10.02 -12.91 -9.34
CA LEU A 65 -10.35 -14.30 -9.06
C LEU A 65 -10.00 -15.21 -10.25
N GLU A 66 -10.37 -14.82 -11.47
CA GLU A 66 -10.04 -15.56 -12.71
C GLU A 66 -8.51 -15.67 -12.91
N GLN A 67 -7.76 -14.64 -12.55
CA GLN A 67 -6.30 -14.63 -12.59
C GLN A 67 -5.64 -15.31 -11.37
N GLN A 68 -6.42 -15.83 -10.44
CA GLN A 68 -5.95 -16.43 -9.18
C GLN A 68 -5.03 -15.53 -8.34
N ILE A 69 -5.13 -14.21 -8.51
CA ILE A 69 -4.44 -13.23 -7.67
C ILE A 69 -5.11 -13.12 -6.31
N ILE A 70 -6.44 -13.21 -6.29
CA ILE A 70 -7.27 -13.37 -5.09
C ILE A 70 -7.91 -14.74 -5.20
N LYS A 71 -7.97 -15.47 -4.10
CA LYS A 71 -8.69 -16.74 -4.03
C LYS A 71 -9.87 -16.62 -3.08
N GLU A 72 -10.95 -17.34 -3.39
CA GLU A 72 -12.14 -17.45 -2.56
C GLU A 72 -12.09 -18.74 -1.72
N TYR A 73 -12.52 -18.62 -0.46
CA TYR A 73 -12.54 -19.71 0.51
C TYR A 73 -13.85 -19.74 1.28
N LYS A 74 -14.23 -20.92 1.75
CA LYS A 74 -15.44 -21.12 2.56
C LYS A 74 -15.20 -20.82 4.04
N SER A 75 -13.96 -20.93 4.51
CA SER A 75 -13.63 -20.79 5.93
C SER A 75 -12.19 -20.33 6.15
N LEU A 76 -11.90 -19.89 7.38
CA LEU A 76 -10.53 -19.61 7.83
C LEU A 76 -9.65 -20.86 7.87
N ASP A 77 -10.25 -22.05 8.06
CA ASP A 77 -9.54 -23.32 8.05
C ASP A 77 -8.96 -23.62 6.66
N GLU A 78 -9.71 -23.32 5.59
CA GLU A 78 -9.24 -23.46 4.21
C GLU A 78 -8.10 -22.47 3.91
N ILE A 79 -8.20 -21.21 4.36
CA ILE A 79 -7.12 -20.23 4.24
C ILE A 79 -5.88 -20.71 4.99
N ALA A 80 -6.04 -21.15 6.24
CA ALA A 80 -4.94 -21.63 7.06
C ALA A 80 -4.23 -22.82 6.41
N ALA A 81 -4.98 -23.74 5.81
CA ALA A 81 -4.43 -24.90 5.09
C ALA A 81 -3.64 -24.47 3.85
N ASP A 82 -4.19 -23.60 3.00
CA ASP A 82 -3.55 -23.17 1.73
C ASP A 82 -2.25 -22.38 1.99
N TYR A 83 -2.26 -21.46 2.97
CA TYR A 83 -1.09 -20.67 3.34
C TYR A 83 -0.22 -21.26 4.44
N LYS A 84 -0.51 -22.51 4.89
CA LYS A 84 0.23 -23.25 5.93
C LYS A 84 0.34 -22.48 7.25
N MET A 85 -0.75 -21.82 7.65
CA MET A 85 -0.84 -21.07 8.91
C MET A 85 -1.34 -21.94 10.07
N PRO A 86 -0.92 -21.68 11.32
CA PRO A 86 -1.57 -22.27 12.48
C PRO A 86 -3.02 -21.75 12.60
N VAL A 87 -3.99 -22.64 12.41
CA VAL A 87 -5.42 -22.25 12.29
C VAL A 87 -5.95 -21.57 13.55
N ASP A 88 -5.57 -22.05 14.74
CA ASP A 88 -6.02 -21.47 16.01
C ASP A 88 -5.46 -20.06 16.21
N THR A 89 -4.22 -19.82 15.79
CA THR A 89 -3.62 -18.50 15.83
C THR A 89 -4.35 -17.55 14.85
N LEU A 90 -4.64 -18.01 13.64
CA LEU A 90 -5.38 -17.20 12.67
C LEU A 90 -6.78 -16.83 13.18
N LYS A 91 -7.51 -17.79 13.74
CA LYS A 91 -8.84 -17.56 14.33
C LYS A 91 -8.79 -16.55 15.49
N ALA A 92 -7.81 -16.68 16.38
CA ALA A 92 -7.60 -15.73 17.47
C ALA A 92 -7.30 -14.32 16.95
N THR A 93 -6.43 -14.21 15.94
CA THR A 93 -6.10 -12.92 15.30
C THR A 93 -7.32 -12.25 14.65
N VAL A 94 -8.17 -13.02 13.97
CA VAL A 94 -9.43 -12.52 13.39
C VAL A 94 -10.39 -12.07 14.49
N ALA A 95 -10.50 -12.81 15.59
CA ALA A 95 -11.36 -12.44 16.71
C ALA A 95 -10.89 -11.13 17.38
N GLU A 96 -9.58 -10.95 17.57
CA GLU A 96 -9.02 -9.69 18.08
C GLU A 96 -9.28 -8.51 17.14
N PHE A 97 -9.12 -8.71 15.83
CA PHE A 97 -9.42 -7.70 14.84
C PHE A 97 -10.90 -7.33 14.85
N ASN A 98 -11.81 -8.30 14.91
CA ASN A 98 -13.25 -8.06 14.98
C ASN A 98 -13.64 -7.28 16.24
N LYS A 99 -13.04 -7.61 17.39
CA LYS A 99 -13.20 -6.85 18.62
C LYS A 99 -12.75 -5.38 18.45
N ALA A 100 -11.62 -5.15 17.79
CA ALA A 100 -11.15 -3.79 17.50
C ALA A 100 -12.16 -3.02 16.61
N VAL A 101 -12.78 -3.69 15.61
CA VAL A 101 -13.81 -3.10 14.76
C VAL A 101 -15.06 -2.75 15.56
N GLU A 102 -15.53 -3.63 16.44
CA GLU A 102 -16.71 -3.43 17.29
C GLU A 102 -16.50 -2.30 18.29
N THR A 103 -15.35 -2.26 18.95
CA THR A 103 -15.02 -1.25 19.97
C THR A 103 -14.51 0.07 19.38
N LYS A 104 -14.34 0.15 18.04
CA LYS A 104 -13.74 1.29 17.33
C LYS A 104 -12.35 1.66 17.86
N SER A 105 -11.61 0.67 18.36
CA SER A 105 -10.29 0.86 18.98
C SER A 105 -9.38 -0.31 18.66
N ASP A 106 -8.19 -0.01 18.12
CA ASP A 106 -7.14 -0.98 17.82
C ASP A 106 -5.87 -0.63 18.63
N PRO A 107 -5.79 -1.04 19.89
CA PRO A 107 -4.63 -0.73 20.72
C PRO A 107 -3.34 -1.45 20.29
N ALA A 108 -3.46 -2.56 19.55
CA ALA A 108 -2.31 -3.35 19.14
C ALA A 108 -1.49 -2.68 18.03
N PHE A 109 -2.16 -2.05 17.06
CA PHE A 109 -1.48 -1.45 15.89
C PHE A 109 -1.88 0.01 15.65
N GLY A 110 -2.80 0.58 16.43
CA GLY A 110 -3.26 1.95 16.27
C GLY A 110 -3.98 2.22 14.94
N ARG A 111 -4.60 1.19 14.36
CA ARG A 111 -5.37 1.35 13.12
C ARG A 111 -6.61 2.19 13.39
N TYR A 112 -6.83 3.20 12.56
CA TYR A 112 -8.09 3.94 12.56
C TYR A 112 -9.23 3.05 12.05
N ILE A 113 -10.27 2.89 12.85
CA ILE A 113 -11.47 2.12 12.52
C ILE A 113 -12.59 3.11 12.19
N ASN A 114 -12.93 3.23 10.91
CA ASN A 114 -14.05 4.06 10.47
C ASN A 114 -15.40 3.35 10.69
N ASN A 115 -16.50 4.08 10.48
CA ASN A 115 -17.85 3.53 10.69
C ASN A 115 -18.29 2.53 9.61
N GLU A 116 -17.61 2.48 8.47
CA GLU A 116 -17.91 1.58 7.36
C GLU A 116 -17.16 0.25 7.48
N GLN A 117 -16.18 0.18 8.37
CA GLN A 117 -15.44 -1.04 8.62
C GLN A 117 -16.35 -2.08 9.27
N THR A 118 -16.51 -3.22 8.61
CA THR A 118 -17.28 -4.36 9.12
C THR A 118 -16.36 -5.44 9.68
N PRO A 119 -16.80 -6.19 10.72
CA PRO A 119 -16.08 -7.38 11.18
C PRO A 119 -15.90 -8.41 10.07
N LEU A 120 -14.87 -9.21 10.18
CA LEU A 120 -14.62 -10.40 9.35
C LEU A 120 -15.35 -11.59 9.99
N ALA A 121 -16.67 -11.71 9.79
CA ALA A 121 -17.50 -12.67 10.52
C ALA A 121 -17.88 -13.90 9.68
N GLU A 122 -18.36 -13.68 8.45
CA GLU A 122 -18.91 -14.74 7.61
C GLU A 122 -18.36 -14.69 6.20
N GLY A 123 -18.20 -15.87 5.61
CA GLY A 123 -17.78 -16.01 4.22
C GLY A 123 -18.84 -15.56 3.19
N PRO A 124 -18.51 -15.56 1.91
CA PRO A 124 -17.23 -16.04 1.38
C PRO A 124 -16.04 -15.19 1.83
N TRP A 125 -14.94 -15.87 2.08
CA TRP A 125 -13.66 -15.29 2.45
C TRP A 125 -12.79 -15.12 1.21
N TYR A 126 -11.98 -14.09 1.20
CA TYR A 126 -11.04 -13.82 0.13
C TYR A 126 -9.66 -13.62 0.72
N ALA A 127 -8.66 -14.24 0.13
CA ALA A 127 -7.28 -14.05 0.53
C ALA A 127 -6.36 -13.87 -0.67
N ALA A 128 -5.30 -13.08 -0.46
CA ALA A 128 -4.26 -12.86 -1.45
C ALA A 128 -2.90 -12.71 -0.79
N GLU A 129 -1.88 -13.37 -1.32
CA GLU A 129 -0.51 -13.11 -0.95
C GLU A 129 -0.07 -11.74 -1.45
N MET A 130 0.65 -11.01 -0.60
CA MET A 130 1.08 -9.66 -0.89
C MET A 130 2.59 -9.58 -1.07
N SER A 131 3.00 -8.79 -2.05
CA SER A 131 4.40 -8.44 -2.28
C SER A 131 4.52 -6.96 -2.60
N PRO A 132 5.50 -6.24 -2.02
CA PRO A 132 5.74 -4.86 -2.39
C PRO A 132 6.25 -4.79 -3.82
N LYS A 133 5.85 -3.73 -4.52
CA LYS A 133 6.36 -3.38 -5.85
C LYS A 133 6.89 -1.96 -5.83
N VAL A 134 7.99 -1.72 -6.54
CA VAL A 134 8.45 -0.37 -6.83
C VAL A 134 7.36 0.35 -7.61
N HIS A 135 6.96 1.52 -7.12
CA HIS A 135 5.86 2.29 -7.70
C HIS A 135 6.29 3.71 -8.06
N HIS A 136 7.21 4.29 -7.32
CA HIS A 136 7.70 5.65 -7.49
C HIS A 136 9.05 5.81 -6.80
N CYS A 137 9.99 6.49 -7.43
CA CYS A 137 11.27 6.85 -6.84
C CYS A 137 11.15 8.22 -6.14
N MET A 138 11.57 8.30 -4.87
CA MET A 138 11.55 9.57 -4.11
C MET A 138 12.83 10.37 -4.26
N GLY A 139 13.93 9.71 -4.67
CA GLY A 139 15.21 10.32 -4.98
C GLY A 139 15.32 10.70 -6.45
N GLY A 140 16.29 11.52 -6.76
CA GLY A 140 16.53 11.96 -8.14
C GLY A 140 17.47 13.16 -8.20
N LEU A 141 17.46 13.86 -9.32
CA LEU A 141 18.24 15.06 -9.52
C LEU A 141 17.81 16.17 -8.53
N VAL A 142 18.79 16.86 -7.98
CA VAL A 142 18.56 18.06 -7.18
C VAL A 142 18.26 19.21 -8.12
N THR A 143 17.17 19.94 -7.87
CA THR A 143 16.80 21.11 -8.67
C THR A 143 16.50 22.31 -7.78
N ASP A 144 16.65 23.50 -8.34
CA ASP A 144 16.16 24.74 -7.71
C ASP A 144 14.69 25.02 -8.04
N LEU A 145 14.19 26.17 -7.57
CA LEU A 145 12.79 26.58 -7.80
C LEU A 145 12.48 26.91 -9.27
N GLN A 146 13.50 27.05 -10.11
CA GLN A 146 13.38 27.20 -11.55
C GLN A 146 13.53 25.87 -12.30
N CYS A 147 13.56 24.75 -11.57
CA CYS A 147 13.76 23.39 -12.12
C CYS A 147 15.11 23.20 -12.84
N ARG A 148 16.11 24.06 -12.57
CA ARG A 148 17.48 23.88 -13.07
C ARG A 148 18.17 22.79 -12.23
N VAL A 149 18.83 21.86 -12.89
CA VAL A 149 19.59 20.81 -12.19
C VAL A 149 20.81 21.41 -11.51
N ILE A 150 21.03 21.08 -10.26
CA ILE A 150 22.15 21.55 -9.44
C ILE A 150 23.29 20.53 -9.49
N ASP A 151 24.48 20.99 -9.82
CA ASP A 151 25.69 20.20 -9.66
C ASP A 151 25.98 20.02 -8.16
N VAL A 152 26.12 18.77 -7.73
CA VAL A 152 26.35 18.42 -6.32
C VAL A 152 27.76 18.76 -5.83
N VAL A 153 28.70 19.03 -6.75
CA VAL A 153 30.09 19.34 -6.41
C VAL A 153 30.28 20.82 -6.05
N ASP A 154 29.72 21.73 -6.85
CA ASP A 154 29.88 23.16 -6.64
C ASP A 154 28.60 23.89 -6.21
N GLY A 155 27.47 23.18 -6.17
CA GLY A 155 26.19 23.71 -5.76
C GLY A 155 25.56 24.68 -6.76
N LYS A 156 26.04 24.74 -8.00
CA LYS A 156 25.55 25.68 -9.01
C LYS A 156 24.61 24.98 -10.01
N PRO A 157 23.70 25.74 -10.65
CA PRO A 157 22.91 25.22 -11.73
C PRO A 157 23.79 24.80 -12.93
N VAL A 158 23.56 23.60 -13.44
CA VAL A 158 24.18 23.14 -14.69
C VAL A 158 23.53 23.90 -15.86
N PRO A 159 24.30 24.67 -16.68
CA PRO A 159 23.76 25.48 -17.75
C PRO A 159 22.96 24.65 -18.76
N GLY A 160 21.73 25.08 -19.09
CA GLY A 160 20.88 24.42 -20.09
C GLY A 160 20.24 23.09 -19.64
N LEU A 161 20.46 22.64 -18.39
CA LEU A 161 19.91 21.37 -17.90
C LEU A 161 18.75 21.64 -16.91
N PHE A 162 17.58 21.10 -17.25
CA PHE A 162 16.36 21.20 -16.44
C PHE A 162 15.79 19.80 -16.19
N ALA A 163 15.13 19.62 -15.03
CA ALA A 163 14.45 18.37 -14.69
C ALA A 163 13.19 18.63 -13.89
N ALA A 164 12.18 17.73 -14.03
CA ALA A 164 10.92 17.82 -13.33
C ALA A 164 10.28 16.43 -13.15
N GLY A 165 9.35 16.31 -12.20
CA GLY A 165 8.60 15.08 -11.92
C GLY A 165 9.46 14.00 -11.26
N GLU A 166 9.19 12.73 -11.52
CA GLU A 166 9.86 11.59 -10.86
C GLU A 166 11.37 11.53 -11.06
N ALA A 167 11.90 12.21 -12.09
CA ALA A 167 13.36 12.33 -12.29
C ALA A 167 14.05 13.20 -11.22
N THR A 168 13.29 14.01 -10.47
CA THR A 168 13.80 14.90 -9.43
C THR A 168 13.55 14.33 -8.03
N GLY A 169 14.45 14.63 -7.10
CA GLY A 169 14.31 14.28 -5.68
C GLY A 169 13.85 15.45 -4.82
N GLY A 170 13.45 15.14 -3.57
CA GLY A 170 13.18 16.14 -2.53
C GLY A 170 11.71 16.61 -2.41
N VAL A 171 10.94 16.61 -3.49
CA VAL A 171 9.55 17.12 -3.48
C VAL A 171 8.63 16.30 -2.55
N HIS A 172 8.79 15.00 -2.52
CA HIS A 172 7.90 14.08 -1.80
C HIS A 172 8.45 13.59 -0.46
N GLY A 173 9.64 14.01 -0.06
CA GLY A 173 10.31 13.52 1.14
C GLY A 173 10.53 12.01 1.08
N ALA A 174 10.37 11.33 2.22
CA ALA A 174 10.60 9.88 2.31
C ALA A 174 9.45 9.03 1.74
N VAL A 175 8.22 9.58 1.64
CA VAL A 175 7.01 8.85 1.21
C VAL A 175 6.06 9.77 0.45
N ARG A 176 5.84 9.48 -0.81
CA ARG A 176 4.90 10.23 -1.63
C ARG A 176 3.44 9.93 -1.27
N LEU A 177 2.65 10.97 -1.07
CA LEU A 177 1.20 10.86 -0.95
C LEU A 177 0.57 10.33 -2.24
N GLY A 178 -0.51 9.57 -2.11
CA GLY A 178 -1.27 9.08 -3.25
C GLY A 178 -1.68 10.21 -4.19
N SER A 179 -1.61 9.98 -5.50
CA SER A 179 -2.00 10.90 -6.59
C SER A 179 -1.15 12.17 -6.77
N CYS A 180 -0.20 12.48 -5.87
CA CYS A 180 0.60 13.71 -5.97
C CYS A 180 1.67 13.69 -7.08
N ALA A 181 2.05 12.53 -7.63
CA ALA A 181 3.08 12.46 -8.67
C ALA A 181 2.66 13.19 -9.96
N ILE A 182 1.39 13.05 -10.38
CA ILE A 182 0.91 13.72 -11.59
C ILE A 182 0.89 15.23 -11.41
N LEU A 183 0.50 15.71 -10.22
CA LEU A 183 0.52 17.14 -9.91
C LEU A 183 1.94 17.69 -9.96
N ASP A 184 2.90 17.01 -9.36
CA ASP A 184 4.33 17.34 -9.43
C ASP A 184 4.82 17.45 -10.88
N CYS A 185 4.54 16.42 -11.69
CA CYS A 185 4.91 16.42 -13.11
C CYS A 185 4.31 17.60 -13.89
N LEU A 186 3.05 17.94 -13.64
CA LEU A 186 2.37 19.03 -14.34
C LEU A 186 2.91 20.41 -13.93
N VAL A 187 3.06 20.64 -12.63
CA VAL A 187 3.51 21.94 -12.10
C VAL A 187 4.98 22.17 -12.43
N ASN A 188 5.85 21.27 -12.01
CA ASN A 188 7.29 21.44 -12.22
C ASN A 188 7.69 21.26 -13.70
N GLY A 189 7.02 20.39 -14.46
CA GLY A 189 7.22 20.27 -15.90
C GLY A 189 6.91 21.55 -16.65
N ARG A 190 5.82 22.26 -16.24
CA ARG A 190 5.49 23.59 -16.82
C ARG A 190 6.56 24.62 -16.50
N ILE A 191 7.03 24.67 -15.24
CA ILE A 191 8.09 25.59 -14.82
C ILE A 191 9.38 25.30 -15.61
N ALA A 192 9.82 24.05 -15.66
CA ALA A 192 11.02 23.63 -16.39
C ALA A 192 10.94 24.01 -17.87
N GLY A 193 9.82 23.74 -18.56
CA GLY A 193 9.62 24.11 -19.93
C GLY A 193 9.65 25.61 -20.18
N GLN A 194 9.02 26.42 -19.30
CA GLN A 194 9.06 27.89 -19.39
C GLN A 194 10.46 28.46 -19.18
N GLN A 195 11.27 27.86 -18.30
CA GLN A 195 12.64 28.31 -18.05
C GLN A 195 13.58 27.88 -19.18
N ALA A 196 13.44 26.65 -19.66
CA ALA A 196 14.22 26.15 -20.81
C ALA A 196 14.02 26.97 -22.08
N ALA A 197 12.79 27.47 -22.30
CA ALA A 197 12.48 28.34 -23.45
C ALA A 197 13.12 29.75 -23.36
N LYS A 198 13.66 30.13 -22.21
CA LYS A 198 14.33 31.44 -21.98
C LYS A 198 15.85 31.32 -21.89
N ALA A 199 16.35 30.10 -21.80
CA ALA A 199 17.78 29.81 -21.71
C ALA A 199 18.42 29.72 -23.08
#